data_c94106fe137cb1a2ce108a9be0e49600
#
_entry.id   c94106fe137cb1a2ce108a9be0e49600
#
_cell.length_a   1.000
_cell.length_b   1.000
_cell.length_c   1.000
_cell.angle_alpha   90.00
_cell.angle_beta   90.00
_cell.angle_gamma   90.00
#
_symmetry.space_group_name_H-M   'P 1'
#
loop_
_entity.id
_entity.type
_entity.pdbx_description
1 polymer ?
#
loop_
_entity_poly.entity_id
_entity_poly.type
_entity_poly.pdbx_seq_one_letter_code
_entity_poly.pdbx_strand_id
1 'polypeptide(L)'
;MSVFVTQVYRRFSDLDPLGHVNNVVYLDYLQEARLRALMQIDYADTLKFSQVMAHQSIEFRRPILYSTDPLTIKVTISSVGKTSYRMKYRIFNELGELAAEAESVMVCFDNDKAVPIPDKLRSALQSILEVE
;
A
#
# COMPACT_ATOMS: atom_id res chain seq x y z
N MET A 1 13.28 9.85 -6.41
CA MET A 1 13.01 8.52 -5.84
C MET A 1 11.61 8.10 -6.20
N SER A 2 11.46 6.90 -6.64
CA SER A 2 10.18 6.41 -7.11
C SER A 2 9.61 5.30 -6.23
N VAL A 3 10.09 5.19 -4.99
CA VAL A 3 9.60 4.16 -4.06
C VAL A 3 9.50 4.75 -2.65
N PHE A 4 8.40 4.42 -1.99
CA PHE A 4 8.23 4.69 -0.57
C PHE A 4 8.50 3.42 0.20
N VAL A 5 9.26 3.51 1.29
CA VAL A 5 9.63 2.35 2.10
C VAL A 5 9.17 2.60 3.53
N THR A 6 8.46 1.64 4.09
CA THR A 6 8.04 1.69 5.49
C THR A 6 8.22 0.33 6.15
N GLN A 7 8.18 0.32 7.47
CA GLN A 7 8.29 -0.91 8.25
C GLN A 7 7.07 -1.07 9.11
N VAL A 8 6.58 -2.30 9.23
CA VAL A 8 5.48 -2.64 10.12
C VAL A 8 5.90 -3.82 10.99
N TYR A 9 5.46 -3.79 12.25
CA TYR A 9 5.76 -4.86 13.21
C TYR A 9 4.57 -5.81 13.29
N ARG A 10 4.87 -7.11 13.32
CA ARG A 10 3.87 -8.14 13.55
C ARG A 10 3.48 -8.14 15.01
N ARG A 11 2.18 -8.32 15.26
CA ARG A 11 1.70 -8.63 16.60
C ARG A 11 1.55 -10.14 16.70
N PHE A 12 1.75 -10.67 17.91
CA PHE A 12 1.54 -12.09 18.12
C PHE A 12 0.11 -12.51 17.74
N SER A 13 -0.86 -11.63 17.98
CA SER A 13 -2.26 -11.85 17.62
C SER A 13 -2.51 -11.84 16.10
N ASP A 14 -1.53 -11.48 15.30
CA ASP A 14 -1.65 -11.53 13.83
C ASP A 14 -1.49 -12.96 13.28
N LEU A 15 -0.99 -13.87 14.11
CA LEU A 15 -0.77 -15.25 13.70
C LEU A 15 -2.06 -16.07 13.73
N ASP A 16 -2.15 -17.03 12.83
CA ASP A 16 -3.24 -18.03 12.85
C ASP A 16 -2.76 -19.31 13.54
N PRO A 17 -3.65 -20.31 13.72
CA PRO A 17 -3.26 -21.57 14.38
C PRO A 17 -2.16 -22.35 13.65
N LEU A 18 -1.87 -22.01 12.40
CA LEU A 18 -0.81 -22.66 11.62
C LEU A 18 0.57 -22.08 11.92
N GLY A 19 0.63 -21.01 12.72
CA GLY A 19 1.89 -20.44 13.17
C GLY A 19 2.47 -19.36 12.27
N HIS A 20 1.71 -18.86 11.30
CA HIS A 20 2.16 -17.75 10.46
C HIS A 20 1.08 -16.68 10.36
N VAL A 21 1.46 -15.53 9.84
CA VAL A 21 0.54 -14.39 9.74
C VAL A 21 -0.69 -14.79 8.94
N ASN A 22 -1.85 -14.52 9.52
CA ASN A 22 -3.14 -14.78 8.89
C ASN A 22 -3.22 -13.97 7.60
N ASN A 23 -3.68 -14.61 6.53
CA ASN A 23 -3.77 -13.96 5.21
C ASN A 23 -4.62 -12.69 5.21
N VAL A 24 -5.61 -12.59 6.08
CA VAL A 24 -6.45 -11.39 6.20
C VAL A 24 -5.64 -10.22 6.78
N VAL A 25 -4.72 -10.50 7.67
CA VAL A 25 -3.90 -9.47 8.33
C VAL A 25 -2.95 -8.78 7.35
N TYR A 26 -2.57 -9.43 6.25
CA TYR A 26 -1.77 -8.77 5.22
C TYR A 26 -2.46 -7.51 4.71
N LEU A 27 -3.79 -7.49 4.65
CA LEU A 27 -4.54 -6.32 4.22
C LEU A 27 -4.37 -5.14 5.19
N ASP A 28 -4.26 -5.43 6.49
CA ASP A 28 -3.99 -4.41 7.49
C ASP A 28 -2.61 -3.79 7.28
N TYR A 29 -1.62 -4.62 6.99
CA TYR A 29 -0.26 -4.13 6.71
C TYR A 29 -0.23 -3.25 5.47
N LEU A 30 -0.94 -3.67 4.42
CA LEU A 30 -1.02 -2.88 3.18
C LEU A 30 -1.74 -1.56 3.41
N GLN A 31 -2.80 -1.55 4.19
CA GLN A 31 -3.53 -0.33 4.52
C GLN A 31 -2.64 0.65 5.27
N GLU A 32 -1.88 0.15 6.23
CA GLU A 32 -0.95 0.99 6.98
C GLU A 32 0.11 1.59 6.05
N ALA A 33 0.69 0.76 5.18
CA ALA A 33 1.71 1.21 4.23
C ALA A 33 1.15 2.23 3.25
N ARG A 34 -0.05 1.99 2.74
CA ARG A 34 -0.73 2.91 1.80
C ARG A 34 -0.95 4.27 2.44
N LEU A 35 -1.50 4.28 3.65
CA LEU A 35 -1.78 5.52 4.35
C LEU A 35 -0.49 6.30 4.61
N ARG A 36 0.55 5.61 5.07
CA ARG A 36 1.84 6.26 5.32
C ARG A 36 2.45 6.82 4.04
N ALA A 37 2.35 6.09 2.93
CA ALA A 37 2.87 6.55 1.64
C ALA A 37 2.14 7.81 1.17
N LEU A 38 0.81 7.79 1.23
CA LEU A 38 0.01 8.93 0.79
C LEU A 38 0.24 10.16 1.68
N MET A 39 0.37 9.96 2.98
CA MET A 39 0.67 11.07 3.90
C MET A 39 2.07 11.61 3.69
N GLN A 40 3.03 10.78 3.33
CA GLN A 40 4.40 11.21 3.08
C GLN A 40 4.51 12.10 1.85
N ILE A 41 3.78 11.76 0.79
CA ILE A 41 3.87 12.52 -0.47
C ILE A 41 2.99 13.77 -0.47
N ASP A 42 1.93 13.80 0.33
CA ASP A 42 1.02 14.95 0.39
C ASP A 42 0.29 15.01 1.74
N TYR A 43 1.05 15.24 2.79
CA TYR A 43 0.54 15.17 4.16
C TYR A 43 -0.69 16.05 4.39
N ALA A 44 -0.66 17.29 3.89
CA ALA A 44 -1.72 18.25 4.20
C ALA A 44 -3.01 17.98 3.44
N ASP A 45 -2.92 17.40 2.25
CA ASP A 45 -4.04 17.35 1.32
C ASP A 45 -4.58 15.96 1.03
N THR A 46 -3.80 14.90 1.25
CA THR A 46 -4.23 13.53 0.96
C THR A 46 -5.55 13.18 1.64
N LEU A 47 -5.69 13.57 2.91
CA LEU A 47 -6.89 13.24 3.68
C LEU A 47 -8.07 14.16 3.38
N LYS A 48 -7.87 15.21 2.59
CA LYS A 48 -8.95 16.11 2.18
C LYS A 48 -9.73 15.59 1.00
N PHE A 49 -9.15 14.67 0.23
CA PHE A 49 -9.79 14.14 -0.95
C PHE A 49 -10.51 12.86 -0.62
N SER A 50 -11.75 12.78 -1.04
CA SER A 50 -12.50 11.55 -0.89
C SER A 50 -11.98 10.51 -1.88
N GLN A 51 -11.52 9.39 -1.36
CA GLN A 51 -10.99 8.30 -2.17
C GLN A 51 -11.56 6.98 -1.67
N VAL A 52 -11.80 6.08 -2.60
CA VAL A 52 -12.26 4.74 -2.26
C VAL A 52 -11.37 3.72 -2.96
N MET A 53 -11.25 2.54 -2.38
CA MET A 53 -10.54 1.45 -3.00
C MET A 53 -11.50 0.70 -3.91
N ALA A 54 -11.14 0.59 -5.19
CA ALA A 54 -11.95 -0.13 -6.18
C ALA A 54 -11.47 -1.56 -6.39
N HIS A 55 -10.20 -1.83 -6.10
CA HIS A 55 -9.63 -3.15 -6.34
C HIS A 55 -8.45 -3.37 -5.40
N GLN A 56 -8.33 -4.61 -4.92
CA GLN A 56 -7.19 -5.05 -4.13
C GLN A 56 -6.88 -6.49 -4.52
N SER A 57 -5.63 -6.74 -4.88
CA SER A 57 -5.15 -8.10 -5.10
C SER A 57 -3.88 -8.33 -4.29
N ILE A 58 -3.61 -9.59 -4.01
CA ILE A 58 -2.39 -9.99 -3.30
C ILE A 58 -1.98 -11.37 -3.75
N GLU A 59 -0.68 -11.55 -3.95
CA GLU A 59 -0.08 -12.84 -4.24
C GLU A 59 0.88 -13.18 -3.10
N PHE A 60 0.66 -14.32 -2.48
CA PHE A 60 1.47 -14.80 -1.37
C PHE A 60 2.61 -15.62 -1.93
N ARG A 61 3.85 -15.21 -1.62
CA ARG A 61 5.06 -15.89 -2.13
C ARG A 61 5.64 -16.85 -1.11
N ARG A 62 5.62 -16.47 0.18
CA ARG A 62 6.07 -17.34 1.27
C ARG A 62 5.36 -16.93 2.56
N PRO A 63 5.14 -17.89 3.47
CA PRO A 63 4.51 -17.56 4.75
C PRO A 63 5.39 -16.64 5.57
N ILE A 64 4.75 -15.75 6.33
CA ILE A 64 5.43 -14.87 7.27
C ILE A 64 5.29 -15.47 8.65
N LEU A 65 6.41 -15.78 9.27
CA LEU A 65 6.45 -16.30 10.63
C LEU A 65 6.58 -15.15 11.62
N TYR A 66 6.35 -15.43 12.90
CA TYR A 66 6.54 -14.40 13.91
C TYR A 66 8.02 -14.05 14.07
N SER A 67 8.27 -12.78 14.25
CA SER A 67 9.59 -12.24 14.58
C SER A 67 9.38 -10.88 15.25
N THR A 68 10.28 -10.49 16.12
CA THR A 68 10.27 -9.15 16.71
C THR A 68 10.85 -8.11 15.75
N ASP A 69 11.52 -8.54 14.69
CA ASP A 69 12.06 -7.64 13.68
C ASP A 69 10.93 -7.24 12.70
N PRO A 70 10.98 -6.02 12.15
CA PRO A 70 9.88 -5.56 11.30
C PRO A 70 9.88 -6.18 9.91
N LEU A 71 8.70 -6.18 9.31
CA LEU A 71 8.54 -6.37 7.87
C LEU A 71 8.86 -5.05 7.18
N THR A 72 9.41 -5.13 5.98
CA THR A 72 9.63 -3.96 5.14
C THR A 72 8.63 -3.98 3.99
N ILE A 73 7.91 -2.88 3.79
CA ILE A 73 6.96 -2.77 2.69
C ILE A 73 7.40 -1.63 1.79
N LYS A 74 7.54 -1.94 0.50
CA LYS A 74 7.87 -0.96 -0.52
C LYS A 74 6.62 -0.66 -1.33
N VAL A 75 6.32 0.63 -1.49
CA VAL A 75 5.12 1.10 -2.19
C VAL A 75 5.55 1.98 -3.35
N THR A 76 4.98 1.71 -4.51
CA THR A 76 5.16 2.55 -5.70
C THR A 76 3.80 2.82 -6.33
N ILE A 77 3.72 3.87 -7.13
CA ILE A 77 2.58 4.13 -7.99
C ILE A 77 2.95 3.57 -9.36
N SER A 78 2.15 2.64 -9.87
CA SER A 78 2.43 2.03 -11.17
C SER A 78 1.81 2.79 -12.33
N SER A 79 0.70 3.47 -12.09
CA SER A 79 0.05 4.29 -13.11
C SER A 79 -0.89 5.31 -12.48
N VAL A 80 -1.10 6.42 -13.18
CA VAL A 80 -2.04 7.46 -12.76
C VAL A 80 -2.96 7.73 -13.94
N GLY A 81 -4.23 7.45 -13.76
CA GLY A 81 -5.26 7.68 -14.76
C GLY A 81 -5.97 9.01 -14.55
N LYS A 82 -7.16 9.16 -15.15
CA LYS A 82 -7.94 10.37 -15.02
C LYS A 82 -8.58 10.50 -13.63
N THR A 83 -9.24 9.40 -13.18
CA THR A 83 -9.99 9.39 -11.91
C THR A 83 -9.40 8.41 -10.91
N SER A 84 -8.46 7.57 -11.32
CA SER A 84 -7.93 6.50 -10.49
C SER A 84 -6.42 6.38 -10.65
N TYR A 85 -5.79 5.71 -9.70
CA TYR A 85 -4.37 5.39 -9.77
C TYR A 85 -4.14 4.01 -9.18
N ARG A 86 -3.02 3.38 -9.58
CA ARG A 86 -2.64 2.05 -9.13
C ARG A 86 -1.43 2.13 -8.23
N MET A 87 -1.51 1.41 -7.11
CA MET A 87 -0.41 1.28 -6.16
C MET A 87 0.07 -0.16 -6.19
N LYS A 88 1.38 -0.33 -6.15
CA LYS A 88 2.00 -1.65 -6.00
C LYS A 88 2.73 -1.72 -4.68
N TYR A 89 2.65 -2.89 -4.06
CA TYR A 89 3.27 -3.15 -2.77
C TYR A 89 4.11 -4.41 -2.85
N ARG A 90 5.26 -4.39 -2.17
CA ARG A 90 6.06 -5.60 -1.97
C ARG A 90 6.36 -5.70 -0.49
N ILE A 91 6.02 -6.84 0.10
CA ILE A 91 6.26 -7.11 1.51
C ILE A 91 7.45 -8.04 1.63
N PHE A 92 8.48 -7.60 2.37
CA PHE A 92 9.68 -8.38 2.62
C PHE A 92 9.74 -8.75 4.10
N ASN A 93 10.17 -9.98 4.38
CA ASN A 93 10.40 -10.39 5.76
C ASN A 93 11.71 -9.80 6.29
N GLU A 94 12.04 -10.11 7.53
CA GLU A 94 13.23 -9.57 8.19
C GLU A 94 14.55 -10.05 7.54
N LEU A 95 14.49 -11.11 6.75
CA LEU A 95 15.66 -11.64 6.02
C LEU A 95 15.79 -11.02 4.62
N GLY A 96 14.91 -10.08 4.27
CA GLY A 96 14.91 -9.45 2.95
C GLY A 96 14.29 -10.30 1.85
N GLU A 97 13.58 -11.36 2.22
CA GLU A 97 12.91 -12.23 1.25
C GLU A 97 11.52 -11.70 0.92
N LEU A 98 11.15 -11.75 -0.36
CA LEU A 98 9.84 -11.30 -0.80
C LEU A 98 8.77 -12.28 -0.31
N ALA A 99 7.89 -11.80 0.56
CA ALA A 99 6.82 -12.62 1.13
C ALA A 99 5.50 -12.47 0.40
N ALA A 100 5.22 -11.28 -0.13
CA ALA A 100 3.98 -11.03 -0.86
C ALA A 100 4.12 -9.83 -1.79
N GLU A 101 3.33 -9.84 -2.85
CA GLU A 101 3.17 -8.72 -3.76
C GLU A 101 1.70 -8.39 -3.85
N ALA A 102 1.38 -7.11 -3.98
CA ALA A 102 -0.01 -6.68 -3.99
C ALA A 102 -0.19 -5.48 -4.90
N GLU A 103 -1.44 -5.25 -5.27
CA GLU A 103 -1.82 -4.10 -6.10
C GLU A 103 -3.18 -3.61 -5.65
N SER A 104 -3.35 -2.29 -5.60
CA SER A 104 -4.65 -1.70 -5.33
C SER A 104 -4.93 -0.60 -6.35
N VAL A 105 -6.24 -0.40 -6.62
CA VAL A 105 -6.71 0.71 -7.45
C VAL A 105 -7.51 1.62 -6.54
N MET A 106 -7.08 2.88 -6.46
CA MET A 106 -7.76 3.91 -5.70
C MET A 106 -8.46 4.85 -6.66
N VAL A 107 -9.69 5.24 -6.33
CA VAL A 107 -10.52 6.11 -7.17
C VAL A 107 -10.91 7.35 -6.37
N CYS A 108 -10.71 8.52 -6.96
CA CYS A 108 -11.20 9.76 -6.37
C CYS A 108 -12.72 9.87 -6.61
N PHE A 109 -13.44 10.19 -5.54
CA PHE A 109 -14.89 10.11 -5.53
C PHE A 109 -15.47 11.39 -4.92
N ASP A 110 -16.58 11.85 -5.47
CA ASP A 110 -17.33 12.96 -4.89
C ASP A 110 -18.78 12.85 -5.37
N ASN A 111 -19.75 13.09 -4.45
CA ASN A 111 -21.17 13.00 -4.74
C ASN A 111 -21.54 11.71 -5.49
N ASP A 112 -21.04 10.58 -4.99
CA ASP A 112 -21.31 9.25 -5.55
C ASP A 112 -20.82 9.05 -6.99
N LYS A 113 -19.84 9.84 -7.41
CA LYS A 113 -19.26 9.74 -8.76
C LYS A 113 -17.75 9.73 -8.69
N ALA A 114 -17.12 9.03 -9.64
CA ALA A 114 -15.69 9.15 -9.86
C ALA A 114 -15.42 10.56 -10.42
N VAL A 115 -14.42 11.22 -9.86
CA VAL A 115 -14.01 12.57 -10.28
C VAL A 115 -12.54 12.57 -10.64
N PRO A 116 -12.10 13.54 -11.46
CA PRO A 116 -10.68 13.62 -11.82
C PRO A 116 -9.80 13.77 -10.57
N ILE A 117 -8.65 13.14 -10.62
CA ILE A 117 -7.65 13.29 -9.55
C ILE A 117 -7.27 14.76 -9.45
N PRO A 118 -7.36 15.38 -8.26
CA PRO A 118 -6.93 16.77 -8.10
C PRO A 118 -5.46 16.94 -8.51
N ASP A 119 -5.15 18.07 -9.15
CA ASP A 119 -3.80 18.32 -9.69
C ASP A 119 -2.72 18.16 -8.61
N LYS A 120 -3.00 18.61 -7.42
CA LYS A 120 -2.04 18.55 -6.32
C LYS A 120 -1.75 17.11 -5.92
N LEU A 121 -2.77 16.28 -5.84
CA LEU A 121 -2.61 14.86 -5.57
C LEU A 121 -1.89 14.17 -6.73
N ARG A 122 -2.23 14.51 -7.97
CA ARG A 122 -1.58 13.95 -9.15
C ARG A 122 -0.08 14.21 -9.14
N SER A 123 0.32 15.45 -8.85
CA SER A 123 1.74 15.79 -8.75
C SER A 123 2.44 15.01 -7.66
N ALA A 124 1.79 14.88 -6.50
CA ALA A 124 2.34 14.12 -5.38
C ALA A 124 2.53 12.65 -5.73
N LEU A 125 1.55 12.03 -6.39
CA LEU A 125 1.63 10.64 -6.81
C LEU A 125 2.80 10.40 -7.76
N GLN A 126 3.11 11.36 -8.62
CA GLN A 126 4.20 11.22 -9.56
C GLN A 126 5.57 11.14 -8.88
N SER A 127 5.68 11.61 -7.65
CA SER A 127 6.95 11.57 -6.92
C SER A 127 7.37 10.14 -6.57
N ILE A 128 6.45 9.19 -6.51
CA ILE A 128 6.74 7.78 -6.29
C ILE A 128 6.25 6.92 -7.45
N LEU A 129 6.09 7.53 -8.63
CA LEU A 129 5.72 6.80 -9.83
C LEU A 129 6.84 5.85 -10.23
N GLU A 130 6.48 4.60 -10.50
CA GLU A 130 7.43 3.58 -10.91
C GLU A 130 8.05 3.96 -12.25
N VAL A 131 9.37 3.83 -12.34
CA VAL A 131 10.11 4.10 -13.56
C VAL A 131 10.59 2.78 -14.14
N GLU A 132 10.25 2.57 -15.40
CA GLU A 132 10.70 1.36 -16.12
C GLU A 132 12.05 1.58 -16.79
#